data_418df8f52f152559c7d2239dba4a9fa2
#
_entry.id   418df8f52f152559c7d2239dba4a9fa2
#
_cell.length_a   1.000
_cell.length_b   1.000
_cell.length_c   1.000
_cell.angle_alpha   90.00
_cell.angle_beta   90.00
_cell.angle_gamma   90.00
#
_symmetry.space_group_name_H-M   'P 1'
#
loop_
_entity.id
_entity.type
_entity.pdbx_description
1 polymer ?
#
loop_
_entity_poly.entity_id
_entity_poly.type
_entity_poly.pdbx_seq_one_letter_code
_entity_poly.pdbx_strand_id
1 'polypeptide(L)'
;VNAANQRMLGGGGVDGAIHRAAGKDLYRACKAVPEVEPDVRCPTGSARITKAFQLPVSHVIHTVGPVYESNEDPASALSSAYKNSITVAKENHIKYVAFPAISCGVYRYPAEEAAQVALSTLQNHTADLKE
;
A
#
# COMPACT_ATOMS: atom_id res chain seq x y z
N VAL A 1 -5.83 -2.97 -0.79
CA VAL A 1 -4.47 -2.38 -0.69
C VAL A 1 -3.51 -3.43 -0.17
N ASN A 2 -2.34 -3.49 -0.75
CA ASN A 2 -1.24 -4.37 -0.35
C ASN A 2 -0.17 -3.56 0.39
N ALA A 3 0.28 -4.07 1.53
CA ALA A 3 1.42 -3.53 2.24
C ALA A 3 2.70 -4.10 1.63
N ALA A 4 3.19 -3.45 0.60
CA ALA A 4 4.35 -3.87 -0.18
C ALA A 4 5.66 -3.35 0.42
N ASN A 5 6.77 -3.80 -0.15
CA ASN A 5 8.07 -3.15 0.04
C ASN A 5 8.40 -2.33 -1.22
N GLN A 6 9.50 -1.59 -1.17
CA GLN A 6 9.88 -0.68 -2.26
C GLN A 6 10.14 -1.38 -3.59
N ARG A 7 10.56 -2.63 -3.57
CA ARG A 7 10.79 -3.41 -4.80
C ARG A 7 9.49 -3.84 -5.47
N MET A 8 8.41 -4.03 -4.72
CA MET A 8 7.12 -4.52 -5.17
C MET A 8 7.14 -5.95 -5.71
N LEU A 9 8.12 -6.75 -5.38
CA LEU A 9 8.29 -8.10 -5.95
C LEU A 9 7.88 -9.22 -4.99
N GLY A 10 7.06 -8.89 -4.00
CA GLY A 10 6.60 -9.86 -3.01
C GLY A 10 7.47 -9.85 -1.77
N GLY A 11 7.02 -10.55 -0.76
CA GLY A 11 7.68 -10.65 0.53
C GLY A 11 6.87 -11.53 1.46
N GLY A 12 6.95 -11.28 2.76
CA GLY A 12 6.19 -12.01 3.76
C GLY A 12 4.85 -11.35 4.09
N GLY A 13 4.15 -11.90 5.07
CA GLY A 13 2.89 -11.35 5.56
C GLY A 13 1.82 -11.24 4.49
N VAL A 14 1.06 -10.13 4.51
CA VAL A 14 -0.03 -9.93 3.56
C VAL A 14 0.47 -9.82 2.12
N ASP A 15 1.66 -9.25 1.91
CA ASP A 15 2.28 -9.13 0.58
C ASP A 15 2.48 -10.51 -0.04
N GLY A 16 3.07 -11.44 0.70
CA GLY A 16 3.25 -12.81 0.24
C GLY A 16 1.92 -13.51 -0.03
N ALA A 17 0.93 -13.33 0.84
CA ALA A 17 -0.39 -13.92 0.67
C ALA A 17 -1.08 -13.40 -0.59
N ILE A 18 -1.02 -12.10 -0.85
CA ILE A 18 -1.62 -11.51 -2.04
C ILE A 18 -0.94 -12.02 -3.31
N HIS A 19 0.39 -12.08 -3.33
CA HIS A 19 1.12 -12.62 -4.48
C HIS A 19 0.80 -14.09 -4.75
N ARG A 20 0.69 -14.91 -3.70
CA ARG A 20 0.32 -16.33 -3.88
C ARG A 20 -1.09 -16.47 -4.44
N ALA A 21 -2.04 -15.69 -3.93
CA ALA A 21 -3.43 -15.77 -4.38
C ALA A 21 -3.64 -15.20 -5.78
N ALA A 22 -2.94 -14.14 -6.14
CA ALA A 22 -3.07 -13.50 -7.45
C ALA A 22 -2.37 -14.26 -8.57
N GLY A 23 -1.32 -15.01 -8.24
CA GLY A 23 -0.53 -15.78 -9.22
C GLY A 23 0.62 -14.99 -9.82
N LYS A 24 1.35 -15.64 -10.72
CA LYS A 24 2.60 -15.10 -11.30
C LYS A 24 2.42 -13.84 -12.12
N ASP A 25 1.23 -13.61 -12.66
CA ASP A 25 0.97 -12.42 -13.47
C ASP A 25 1.03 -11.14 -12.64
N LEU A 26 0.68 -11.21 -11.35
CA LEU A 26 0.85 -10.05 -10.46
C LEU A 26 2.34 -9.72 -10.31
N TYR A 27 3.18 -10.72 -10.11
CA TYR A 27 4.63 -10.50 -10.03
C TYR A 27 5.15 -9.82 -11.31
N ARG A 28 4.73 -10.30 -12.47
CA ARG A 28 5.13 -9.72 -13.75
C ARG A 28 4.67 -8.27 -13.89
N ALA A 29 3.43 -7.99 -13.49
CA ALA A 29 2.89 -6.62 -13.53
C ALA A 29 3.67 -5.69 -12.60
N CYS A 30 4.00 -6.14 -11.39
CA CYS A 30 4.80 -5.36 -10.45
C CYS A 30 6.21 -5.11 -10.99
N LYS A 31 6.81 -6.13 -11.60
CA LYS A 31 8.15 -6.01 -12.18
C LYS A 31 8.18 -5.02 -13.34
N ALA A 32 7.07 -4.85 -14.05
CA ALA A 32 6.94 -3.89 -15.14
C ALA A 32 6.77 -2.44 -14.66
N VAL A 33 6.49 -2.21 -13.39
CA VAL A 33 6.43 -0.85 -12.83
C VAL A 33 7.83 -0.24 -12.91
N PRO A 34 7.96 0.98 -13.46
CA PRO A 34 9.28 1.60 -13.59
C PRO A 34 9.97 1.82 -12.25
N GLU A 35 11.24 1.52 -12.19
CA GLU A 35 12.07 1.87 -11.05
C GLU A 35 12.34 3.39 -11.06
N VAL A 36 12.12 4.05 -9.91
CA VAL A 36 12.44 5.47 -9.76
C VAL A 36 13.89 5.67 -9.31
N GLU A 37 14.46 4.63 -8.73
CA GLU A 37 15.89 4.49 -8.45
C GLU A 37 16.20 2.99 -8.35
N PRO A 38 17.47 2.55 -8.33
CA PRO A 38 17.76 1.11 -8.31
C PRO A 38 17.04 0.38 -7.18
N ASP A 39 16.30 -0.68 -7.55
CA ASP A 39 15.50 -1.53 -6.67
C ASP A 39 14.33 -0.82 -5.97
N VAL A 40 13.96 0.39 -6.38
CA VAL A 40 12.81 1.12 -5.82
C VAL A 40 11.78 1.39 -6.92
N ARG A 41 10.67 0.67 -6.88
CA ARG A 41 9.51 0.92 -7.75
C ARG A 41 8.47 1.78 -7.07
N CYS A 42 8.28 1.56 -5.77
CA CYS A 42 7.33 2.33 -4.96
C CYS A 42 8.08 2.84 -3.72
N PRO A 43 8.47 4.10 -3.69
CA PRO A 43 9.12 4.66 -2.50
C PRO A 43 8.22 4.63 -1.28
N THR A 44 8.81 4.64 -0.09
CA THR A 44 8.06 4.71 1.17
C THR A 44 7.10 5.90 1.14
N GLY A 45 5.84 5.66 1.47
CA GLY A 45 4.78 6.68 1.46
C GLY A 45 4.06 6.83 0.13
N SER A 46 4.52 6.17 -0.93
CA SER A 46 3.90 6.22 -2.25
C SER A 46 2.95 5.04 -2.48
N ALA A 47 2.23 5.06 -3.59
CA ALA A 47 1.35 3.97 -3.98
C ALA A 47 1.40 3.75 -5.49
N ARG A 48 1.18 2.50 -5.90
CA ARG A 48 1.13 2.07 -7.31
C ARG A 48 -0.05 1.12 -7.49
N ILE A 49 -0.66 1.11 -8.66
CA ILE A 49 -1.81 0.25 -8.92
C ILE A 49 -1.49 -0.77 -10.02
N THR A 50 -1.98 -1.99 -9.86
CA THR A 50 -1.93 -3.04 -10.86
C THR A 50 -3.29 -3.71 -10.96
N LYS A 51 -3.48 -4.55 -11.99
CA LYS A 51 -4.61 -5.49 -12.00
C LYS A 51 -4.41 -6.54 -10.91
N ALA A 52 -5.49 -7.23 -10.56
CA ALA A 52 -5.48 -8.21 -9.47
C ALA A 52 -5.39 -9.67 -9.94
N PHE A 53 -5.55 -9.91 -11.24
CA PHE A 53 -5.43 -11.22 -11.89
C PHE A 53 -6.35 -12.27 -11.26
N GLN A 54 -5.82 -13.26 -10.52
CA GLN A 54 -6.64 -14.33 -9.95
C GLN A 54 -7.36 -13.96 -8.65
N LEU A 55 -7.09 -12.79 -8.09
CA LEU A 55 -7.85 -12.31 -6.93
C LEU A 55 -9.27 -11.90 -7.34
N PRO A 56 -10.27 -12.09 -6.46
CA PRO A 56 -11.67 -11.74 -6.76
C PRO A 56 -11.96 -10.25 -6.61
N VAL A 57 -11.07 -9.40 -7.08
CA VAL A 57 -11.17 -7.93 -7.07
C VAL A 57 -10.62 -7.40 -8.37
N SER A 58 -10.87 -6.12 -8.66
CA SER A 58 -10.42 -5.54 -9.94
C SER A 58 -8.94 -5.16 -9.93
N HIS A 59 -8.47 -4.60 -8.84
CA HIS A 59 -7.11 -4.04 -8.77
C HIS A 59 -6.47 -4.29 -7.41
N VAL A 60 -5.15 -4.19 -7.38
CA VAL A 60 -4.36 -4.12 -6.14
C VAL A 60 -3.65 -2.77 -6.14
N ILE A 61 -3.80 -2.05 -5.04
CA ILE A 61 -3.03 -0.83 -4.79
C ILE A 61 -1.91 -1.21 -3.85
N HIS A 62 -0.67 -1.06 -4.32
CA HIS A 62 0.54 -1.39 -3.55
C HIS A 62 1.05 -0.11 -2.91
N THR A 63 1.16 -0.09 -1.61
CA THR A 63 1.73 1.03 -0.88
C THR A 63 2.82 0.54 0.06
N VAL A 64 3.76 1.43 0.37
CA VAL A 64 4.90 1.10 1.22
C VAL A 64 4.87 2.00 2.43
N GLY A 65 4.60 1.40 3.59
CA GLY A 65 4.68 2.10 4.85
C GLY A 65 6.11 2.20 5.36
N PRO A 66 6.35 3.03 6.38
CA PRO A 66 7.68 3.16 6.95
C PRO A 66 8.06 1.97 7.83
N VAL A 67 9.36 1.70 7.92
CA VAL A 67 9.94 0.90 9.00
C VAL A 67 10.03 1.82 10.20
N TYR A 68 9.32 1.51 11.28
CA TYR A 68 9.09 2.44 12.38
C TYR A 68 10.37 2.99 12.99
N GLU A 69 11.31 2.10 13.32
CA GLU A 69 12.53 2.48 14.04
C GLU A 69 13.53 3.26 13.21
N SER A 70 13.54 3.04 11.88
CA SER A 70 14.55 3.66 11.01
C SER A 70 14.05 4.86 10.23
N ASN A 71 12.76 5.17 10.28
CA ASN A 71 12.19 6.31 9.58
C ASN A 71 12.26 7.56 10.47
N GLU A 72 12.70 8.67 9.91
CA GLU A 72 12.84 9.93 10.65
C GLU A 72 11.50 10.51 11.09
N ASP A 73 10.44 10.30 10.29
CA ASP A 73 9.08 10.76 10.61
C ASP A 73 8.08 9.69 10.20
N PRO A 74 7.98 8.62 11.00
CA PRO A 74 7.11 7.50 10.62
C PRO A 74 5.63 7.88 10.52
N ALA A 75 5.14 8.82 11.33
CA ALA A 75 3.74 9.23 11.27
C ALA A 75 3.40 9.89 9.93
N SER A 76 4.27 10.78 9.46
CA SER A 76 4.09 11.44 8.17
C SER A 76 4.17 10.45 7.01
N ALA A 77 5.14 9.54 7.05
CA ALA A 77 5.30 8.51 6.02
C ALA A 77 4.10 7.55 5.97
N LEU A 78 3.60 7.15 7.13
CA LEU A 78 2.42 6.26 7.20
C LEU A 78 1.17 6.98 6.69
N SER A 79 0.96 8.23 7.10
CA SER A 79 -0.15 9.05 6.61
C SER A 79 -0.08 9.19 5.09
N SER A 80 1.11 9.43 4.54
CA SER A 80 1.32 9.54 3.10
C SER A 80 0.95 8.24 2.37
N ALA A 81 1.28 7.08 2.93
CA ALA A 81 0.92 5.78 2.34
C ALA A 81 -0.61 5.63 2.23
N TYR A 82 -1.35 5.95 3.29
CA TYR A 82 -2.80 5.91 3.26
C TYR A 82 -3.38 6.94 2.29
N LYS A 83 -2.92 8.18 2.36
CA LYS A 83 -3.39 9.27 1.49
C LYS A 83 -3.17 8.94 0.02
N ASN A 84 -1.96 8.51 -0.35
CA ASN A 84 -1.64 8.21 -1.73
C ASN A 84 -2.40 6.99 -2.26
N SER A 85 -2.68 6.02 -1.39
CA SER A 85 -3.55 4.89 -1.77
C SER A 85 -4.96 5.37 -2.13
N ILE A 86 -5.53 6.28 -1.35
CA ILE A 86 -6.85 6.86 -1.65
C ILE A 86 -6.79 7.69 -2.93
N THR A 87 -5.74 8.47 -3.14
CA THR A 87 -5.57 9.26 -4.36
C THR A 87 -5.54 8.36 -5.60
N VAL A 88 -4.75 7.28 -5.55
CA VAL A 88 -4.68 6.31 -6.65
C VAL A 88 -6.03 5.65 -6.89
N ALA A 89 -6.76 5.31 -5.82
CA ALA A 89 -8.10 4.73 -5.95
C ALA A 89 -9.06 5.69 -6.65
N LYS A 90 -9.06 6.97 -6.26
CA LYS A 90 -9.91 7.99 -6.89
C LYS A 90 -9.57 8.19 -8.37
N GLU A 91 -8.28 8.26 -8.70
CA GLU A 91 -7.82 8.42 -10.08
C GLU A 91 -8.24 7.26 -10.98
N ASN A 92 -8.43 6.08 -10.41
CA ASN A 92 -8.81 4.86 -11.14
C ASN A 92 -10.28 4.50 -10.94
N HIS A 93 -11.10 5.41 -10.40
CA HIS A 93 -12.54 5.24 -10.21
C HIS A 93 -12.90 4.00 -9.36
N ILE A 94 -12.08 3.69 -8.37
CA ILE A 94 -12.31 2.58 -7.45
C ILE A 94 -13.35 2.99 -6.40
N LYS A 95 -14.38 2.18 -6.23
CA LYS A 95 -15.49 2.47 -5.30
C LYS A 95 -15.26 1.91 -3.90
N TYR A 96 -14.62 0.74 -3.78
CA TYR A 96 -14.44 0.04 -2.51
C TYR A 96 -12.97 -0.29 -2.31
N VAL A 97 -12.43 0.11 -1.18
CA VAL A 97 -11.02 -0.09 -0.84
C VAL A 97 -10.92 -0.77 0.51
N ALA A 98 -10.16 -1.85 0.59
CA ALA A 98 -9.83 -2.52 1.84
C ALA A 98 -8.34 -2.30 2.13
N PHE A 99 -8.03 -1.96 3.38
CA PHE A 99 -6.67 -1.70 3.84
C PHE A 99 -6.20 -2.78 4.81
N PRO A 100 -4.96 -3.25 4.68
CA PRO A 100 -4.32 -4.00 5.77
C PRO A 100 -3.80 -3.02 6.82
N ALA A 101 -3.29 -3.55 7.94
CA ALA A 101 -2.62 -2.73 8.94
C ALA A 101 -1.19 -2.41 8.48
N ILE A 102 -1.05 -1.37 7.69
CA ILE A 102 0.22 -0.99 7.05
C ILE A 102 1.28 -0.73 8.12
N SER A 103 2.49 -1.26 7.92
CA SER A 103 3.67 -1.15 8.80
C SER A 103 3.55 -1.86 10.15
N CYS A 104 2.44 -2.54 10.46
CA CYS A 104 2.23 -3.15 11.77
C CYS A 104 2.79 -4.56 11.90
N GLY A 105 3.31 -5.15 10.82
CA GLY A 105 4.00 -6.44 10.85
C GLY A 105 5.48 -6.28 11.15
N VAL A 106 6.33 -6.75 10.23
CA VAL A 106 7.80 -6.72 10.40
C VAL A 106 8.37 -5.31 10.46
N TYR A 107 7.64 -4.30 10.00
CA TYR A 107 8.06 -2.90 10.10
C TYR A 107 7.84 -2.29 11.49
N ARG A 108 7.17 -3.00 12.38
CA ARG A 108 7.09 -2.75 13.82
C ARG A 108 6.46 -1.41 14.24
N TYR A 109 5.58 -0.87 13.44
CA TYR A 109 4.81 0.30 13.86
C TYR A 109 3.86 -0.11 14.99
N PRO A 110 3.84 0.63 16.13
CA PRO A 110 2.91 0.32 17.21
C PRO A 110 1.45 0.39 16.71
N ALA A 111 0.68 -0.66 16.96
CA ALA A 111 -0.64 -0.83 16.36
C ALA A 111 -1.61 0.29 16.70
N GLU A 112 -1.62 0.77 17.96
CA GLU A 112 -2.52 1.85 18.37
C GLU A 112 -2.19 3.17 17.69
N GLU A 113 -0.90 3.51 17.63
CA GLU A 113 -0.44 4.73 16.96
C GLU A 113 -0.70 4.66 15.46
N ALA A 114 -0.46 3.50 14.85
CA ALA A 114 -0.73 3.29 13.43
C ALA A 114 -2.23 3.45 13.13
N ALA A 115 -3.10 2.90 13.99
CA ALA A 115 -4.54 3.03 13.83
C ALA A 115 -5.00 4.48 13.88
N GLN A 116 -4.44 5.29 14.78
CA GLN A 116 -4.76 6.72 14.86
C GLN A 116 -4.35 7.45 13.60
N VAL A 117 -3.17 7.19 13.08
CA VAL A 117 -2.69 7.80 11.83
C VAL A 117 -3.60 7.40 10.67
N ALA A 118 -3.94 6.12 10.57
CA ALA A 118 -4.81 5.62 9.51
C ALA A 118 -6.19 6.29 9.55
N LEU A 119 -6.83 6.30 10.72
CA LEU A 119 -8.17 6.86 10.88
C LEU A 119 -8.18 8.37 10.60
N SER A 120 -7.23 9.12 11.14
CA SER A 120 -7.13 10.56 10.91
C SER A 120 -6.93 10.87 9.44
N THR A 121 -6.04 10.13 8.78
CA THR A 121 -5.74 10.35 7.35
C THR A 121 -6.96 10.04 6.49
N LEU A 122 -7.62 8.91 6.74
CA LEU A 122 -8.79 8.51 5.97
C LEU A 122 -9.95 9.49 6.18
N GLN A 123 -10.19 9.96 7.40
CA GLN A 123 -11.22 10.96 7.66
C GLN A 123 -10.97 12.26 6.89
N ASN A 124 -9.71 12.71 6.83
CA ASN A 124 -9.36 13.96 6.16
C ASN A 124 -9.40 13.88 4.63
N HIS A 125 -9.26 12.68 4.08
CA HIS A 125 -9.13 12.50 2.63
C HIS A 125 -10.29 11.73 1.98
N THR A 126 -11.31 11.37 2.75
CA THR A 126 -12.48 10.67 2.24
C THR A 126 -13.79 11.46 2.43
N ALA A 127 -13.71 12.70 2.91
CA ALA A 127 -14.88 13.53 3.16
C ALA A 127 -15.69 13.82 1.89
N ASP A 128 -15.06 13.79 0.74
CA ASP A 128 -15.69 13.99 -0.57
C ASP A 128 -16.24 12.69 -1.18
N LEU A 129 -16.02 11.54 -0.55
CA LEU A 129 -16.55 10.27 -1.01
C LEU A 129 -18.02 10.16 -0.59
N LYS A 130 -18.89 9.96 -1.56
CA LYS A 130 -20.30 9.67 -1.32
C LYS A 130 -20.47 8.17 -1.26
N GLU A 131 -20.47 7.63 -0.04
CA GLU A 131 -20.61 6.20 0.20
C GLU A 131 -19.69 5.33 -0.62
#